data_f2bedf05a9bc8aab3cb5bf5c96644447
#
_entry.id   f2bedf05a9bc8aab3cb5bf5c96644447
#
_cell.length_a   1.000
_cell.length_b   1.000
_cell.length_c   1.000
_cell.angle_alpha   90.00
_cell.angle_beta   90.00
_cell.angle_gamma   90.00
#
_symmetry.space_group_name_H-M   'P 1'
#
loop_
_entity.id
_entity.type
_entity.pdbx_description
1 polymer ?
#
loop_
_entity_poly.entity_id
_entity_poly.type
_entity_poly.pdbx_seq_one_letter_code
_entity_poly.pdbx_strand_id
1 'polypeptide(L)'
;MISQYIGRKKNDDAGESASQLLSFSAIFSILIAMIVLIGNEGMLRLMFGKVEDSVMHSCITYLRISAYSYPALAVYNAGAALFRSIGKTNVTMYLSVISNIINVIGNLIGVFVLRAGVAGVAYPSLIARTFSAVMITALCFQRKNEVFYRCKWIFRWNVDFMKQILKIAIPNGMENGVFQLVKVALSSIVALFGTYQIAANGVAQSIWSLAALAGVAMGPVSVSYTHLRAHETGAY
;
A
#
# COMPACT_ATOMS: atom_id res chain seq x y z
N MET A 1 15.10 0.79 10.65
CA MET A 1 14.81 0.58 12.07
C MET A 1 14.70 -0.89 12.43
N ILE A 2 13.67 -1.67 12.03
CA ILE A 2 13.54 -3.11 12.36
C ILE A 2 14.80 -3.89 11.96
N SER A 3 15.31 -3.72 10.73
CA SER A 3 16.54 -4.37 10.24
C SER A 3 17.77 -4.01 11.08
N GLN A 4 17.83 -2.81 11.64
CA GLN A 4 18.94 -2.37 12.51
C GLN A 4 18.92 -3.10 13.87
N TYR A 5 17.72 -3.32 14.43
CA TYR A 5 17.59 -4.11 15.66
C TYR A 5 17.95 -5.58 15.43
N ILE A 6 17.54 -6.14 14.28
CA ILE A 6 17.91 -7.50 13.88
C ILE A 6 19.43 -7.62 13.73
N GLY A 7 20.08 -6.69 13.04
CA GLY A 7 21.54 -6.65 12.89
C GLY A 7 22.29 -6.55 14.22
N ARG A 8 21.68 -5.95 15.25
CA ARG A 8 22.21 -5.89 16.63
C ARG A 8 21.82 -7.09 17.49
N LYS A 9 21.20 -8.12 16.93
CA LYS A 9 20.67 -9.32 17.63
C LYS A 9 19.64 -9.01 18.74
N LYS A 10 18.94 -7.87 18.64
CA LYS A 10 17.88 -7.46 19.56
C LYS A 10 16.51 -7.79 18.98
N ASN A 11 16.20 -9.09 18.90
CA ASN A 11 14.99 -9.58 18.25
C ASN A 11 13.70 -9.17 19.00
N ASP A 12 13.74 -9.01 20.31
CA ASP A 12 12.58 -8.54 21.08
C ASP A 12 12.25 -7.08 20.77
N ASP A 13 13.25 -6.19 20.72
CA ASP A 13 13.06 -4.78 20.34
C ASP A 13 12.56 -4.66 18.88
N ALA A 14 13.06 -5.53 17.99
CA ALA A 14 12.58 -5.62 16.61
C ALA A 14 11.10 -6.04 16.53
N GLY A 15 10.69 -7.04 17.32
CA GLY A 15 9.32 -7.51 17.40
C GLY A 15 8.37 -6.48 18.01
N GLU A 16 8.81 -5.77 19.05
CA GLU A 16 8.04 -4.66 19.64
C GLU A 16 7.84 -3.54 18.63
N SER A 17 8.91 -3.10 17.96
CA SER A 17 8.87 -2.08 16.92
C SER A 17 7.95 -2.46 15.73
N ALA A 18 8.01 -3.72 15.30
CA ALA A 18 7.14 -4.24 14.24
C ALA A 18 5.67 -4.29 14.65
N SER A 19 5.38 -4.73 15.90
CA SER A 19 4.01 -4.77 16.42
C SER A 19 3.41 -3.37 16.57
N GLN A 20 4.20 -2.39 16.98
CA GLN A 20 3.76 -1.00 17.06
C GLN A 20 3.56 -0.36 15.68
N LEU A 21 4.41 -0.68 14.71
CA LEU A 21 4.21 -0.25 13.32
C LEU A 21 2.87 -0.76 12.78
N LEU A 22 2.51 -2.02 13.06
CA LEU A 22 1.23 -2.59 12.68
C LEU A 22 0.06 -1.81 13.29
N SER A 23 0.10 -1.59 14.61
CA SER A 23 -0.96 -0.88 15.33
C SER A 23 -1.14 0.55 14.82
N PHE A 24 -0.04 1.28 14.69
CA PHE A 24 -0.05 2.65 14.19
C PHE A 24 -0.60 2.72 12.76
N SER A 25 -0.10 1.87 11.86
CA SER A 25 -0.55 1.83 10.47
C SER A 25 -2.03 1.47 10.37
N ALA A 26 -2.52 0.53 11.19
CA ALA A 26 -3.93 0.14 11.20
C ALA A 26 -4.82 1.28 11.68
N ILE A 27 -4.50 1.92 12.81
CA ILE A 27 -5.30 3.03 13.35
C ILE A 27 -5.29 4.22 12.39
N PHE A 28 -4.12 4.60 11.88
CA PHE A 28 -3.99 5.72 10.96
C PHE A 28 -4.77 5.48 9.65
N SER A 29 -4.73 4.26 9.12
CA SER A 29 -5.48 3.90 7.91
C SER A 29 -6.99 3.86 8.13
N ILE A 30 -7.46 3.47 9.33
CA ILE A 30 -8.87 3.56 9.69
C ILE A 30 -9.33 5.03 9.74
N LEU A 31 -8.52 5.92 10.33
CA LEU A 31 -8.82 7.35 10.35
C LEU A 31 -8.92 7.93 8.94
N ILE A 32 -7.96 7.61 8.07
CA ILE A 32 -8.00 8.03 6.66
C ILE A 32 -9.23 7.46 5.96
N ALA A 33 -9.54 6.17 6.15
CA ALA A 33 -10.72 5.54 5.56
C ALA A 33 -12.00 6.26 5.99
N MET A 34 -12.15 6.61 7.27
CA MET A 34 -13.29 7.37 7.77
C MET A 34 -13.39 8.77 7.14
N ILE A 35 -12.28 9.50 7.05
CA ILE A 35 -12.24 10.83 6.40
C ILE A 35 -12.68 10.71 4.94
N VAL A 36 -12.18 9.71 4.21
CA VAL A 36 -12.52 9.48 2.81
C VAL A 36 -13.99 9.06 2.67
N LEU A 37 -14.51 8.20 3.55
CA LEU A 37 -15.92 7.76 3.50
C LEU A 37 -16.89 8.90 3.77
N ILE A 38 -16.55 9.81 4.69
CA ILE A 38 -17.40 10.97 5.02
C ILE A 38 -17.29 12.04 3.92
N GLY A 39 -16.08 12.30 3.42
CA GLY A 39 -15.77 13.36 2.48
C GLY A 39 -15.78 12.97 1.00
N ASN A 40 -16.12 11.73 0.64
CA ASN A 40 -15.89 11.18 -0.70
C ASN A 40 -16.52 12.03 -1.82
N GLU A 41 -17.78 12.42 -1.68
CA GLU A 41 -18.50 13.21 -2.67
C GLU A 41 -17.95 14.64 -2.76
N GLY A 42 -17.72 15.28 -1.61
CA GLY A 42 -17.18 16.64 -1.57
C GLY A 42 -15.78 16.73 -2.16
N MET A 43 -14.91 15.77 -1.83
CA MET A 43 -13.55 15.71 -2.38
C MET A 43 -13.57 15.49 -3.90
N LEU A 44 -14.38 14.55 -4.40
CA LEU A 44 -14.46 14.27 -5.84
C LEU A 44 -15.07 15.44 -6.62
N ARG A 45 -16.12 16.08 -6.09
CA ARG A 45 -16.72 17.27 -6.72
C ARG A 45 -15.76 18.46 -6.75
N LEU A 46 -14.95 18.64 -5.69
CA LEU A 46 -13.93 19.68 -5.66
C LEU A 46 -12.85 19.45 -6.71
N MET A 47 -12.47 18.19 -6.94
CA MET A 47 -11.38 17.83 -7.87
C MET A 47 -11.85 17.70 -9.31
N PHE A 48 -13.07 17.19 -9.53
CA PHE A 48 -13.60 16.81 -10.84
C PHE A 48 -15.01 17.39 -11.10
N GLY A 49 -15.33 18.55 -10.54
CA GLY A 49 -16.68 19.11 -10.52
C GLY A 49 -17.36 19.37 -11.87
N LYS A 50 -16.64 19.23 -12.99
CA LYS A 50 -17.18 19.39 -14.36
C LYS A 50 -17.28 18.07 -15.13
N VAL A 51 -17.13 16.94 -14.47
CA VAL A 51 -17.27 15.62 -15.07
C VAL A 51 -18.74 15.22 -15.13
N GLU A 52 -19.10 14.45 -16.15
CA GLU A 52 -20.44 13.89 -16.35
C GLU A 52 -20.94 13.14 -15.10
N ASP A 53 -22.20 13.31 -14.73
CA ASP A 53 -22.79 12.75 -13.50
C ASP A 53 -22.69 11.22 -13.43
N SER A 54 -22.75 10.52 -14.55
CA SER A 54 -22.59 9.07 -14.65
C SER A 54 -21.19 8.62 -14.22
N VAL A 55 -20.16 9.37 -14.64
CA VAL A 55 -18.76 9.13 -14.30
C VAL A 55 -18.52 9.49 -12.83
N MET A 56 -19.10 10.61 -12.35
CA MET A 56 -19.00 11.02 -10.96
C MET A 56 -19.56 9.95 -10.02
N HIS A 57 -20.75 9.43 -10.32
CA HIS A 57 -21.37 8.35 -9.53
C HIS A 57 -20.49 7.09 -9.49
N SER A 58 -19.89 6.74 -10.62
CA SER A 58 -18.95 5.62 -10.72
C SER A 58 -17.70 5.83 -9.87
N CYS A 59 -17.14 7.04 -9.87
CA CYS A 59 -16.00 7.41 -9.05
C CYS A 59 -16.31 7.36 -7.55
N ILE A 60 -17.47 7.87 -7.12
CA ILE A 60 -17.94 7.83 -5.73
C ILE A 60 -18.08 6.37 -5.26
N THR A 61 -18.70 5.53 -6.07
CA THR A 61 -18.91 4.11 -5.77
C THR A 61 -17.57 3.39 -5.63
N TYR A 62 -16.65 3.60 -6.57
CA TYR A 62 -15.30 3.00 -6.52
C TYR A 62 -14.51 3.46 -5.31
N LEU A 63 -14.49 4.76 -5.04
CA LEU A 63 -13.76 5.34 -3.91
C LEU A 63 -14.30 4.84 -2.57
N ARG A 64 -15.62 4.74 -2.44
CA ARG A 64 -16.27 4.21 -1.22
C ARG A 64 -15.86 2.77 -0.95
N ILE A 65 -15.96 1.89 -1.94
CA ILE A 65 -15.56 0.48 -1.79
C ILE A 65 -14.05 0.37 -1.53
N SER A 66 -13.24 1.15 -2.24
CA SER A 66 -11.79 1.17 -2.07
C SER A 66 -11.36 1.65 -0.69
N ALA A 67 -12.07 2.61 -0.09
CA ALA A 67 -11.78 3.13 1.24
C ALA A 67 -11.86 2.03 2.33
N TYR A 68 -12.80 1.08 2.19
CA TYR A 68 -12.87 -0.07 3.10
C TYR A 68 -11.62 -0.98 3.01
N SER A 69 -10.89 -0.93 1.91
CA SER A 69 -9.66 -1.72 1.77
C SER A 69 -8.40 -1.07 2.37
N TYR A 70 -8.46 0.21 2.77
CA TYR A 70 -7.28 0.93 3.28
C TYR A 70 -6.68 0.31 4.53
N PRO A 71 -7.47 -0.08 5.56
CA PRO A 71 -6.92 -0.76 6.71
C PRO A 71 -6.24 -2.09 6.36
N ALA A 72 -6.85 -2.88 5.47
CA ALA A 72 -6.28 -4.12 4.99
C ALA A 72 -4.93 -3.88 4.27
N LEU A 73 -4.87 -2.87 3.41
CA LEU A 73 -3.66 -2.50 2.70
C LEU A 73 -2.53 -2.06 3.65
N ALA A 74 -2.86 -1.26 4.68
CA ALA A 74 -1.90 -0.81 5.67
C ALA A 74 -1.34 -1.97 6.50
N VAL A 75 -2.19 -2.87 6.95
CA VAL A 75 -1.81 -4.10 7.67
C VAL A 75 -0.91 -4.98 6.82
N TYR A 76 -1.26 -5.19 5.54
CA TYR A 76 -0.41 -5.92 4.60
C TYR A 76 0.96 -5.28 4.45
N ASN A 77 1.04 -3.96 4.26
CA ASN A 77 2.31 -3.24 4.10
C ASN A 77 3.18 -3.33 5.35
N ALA A 78 2.60 -3.24 6.56
CA ALA A 78 3.33 -3.40 7.81
C ALA A 78 3.92 -4.82 7.95
N GLY A 79 3.13 -5.86 7.64
CA GLY A 79 3.61 -7.25 7.63
C GLY A 79 4.66 -7.52 6.57
N ALA A 80 4.48 -6.97 5.37
CA ALA A 80 5.45 -7.07 4.29
C ALA A 80 6.78 -6.38 4.64
N ALA A 81 6.74 -5.26 5.36
CA ALA A 81 7.94 -4.58 5.85
C ALA A 81 8.70 -5.46 6.85
N LEU A 82 7.99 -6.17 7.75
CA LEU A 82 8.61 -7.13 8.67
C LEU A 82 9.30 -8.26 7.90
N PHE A 83 8.61 -8.93 6.97
CA PHE A 83 9.21 -10.03 6.20
C PHE A 83 10.41 -9.58 5.38
N ARG A 84 10.38 -8.39 4.79
CA ARG A 84 11.55 -7.80 4.10
C ARG A 84 12.70 -7.52 5.06
N SER A 85 12.42 -7.08 6.29
CA SER A 85 13.44 -6.79 7.31
C SER A 85 14.18 -8.04 7.79
N ILE A 86 13.53 -9.21 7.80
CA ILE A 86 14.13 -10.51 8.16
C ILE A 86 14.68 -11.28 6.94
N GLY A 87 14.73 -10.64 5.76
CA GLY A 87 15.24 -11.25 4.52
C GLY A 87 14.33 -12.27 3.86
N LYS A 88 13.12 -12.53 4.39
CA LYS A 88 12.17 -13.51 3.83
C LYS A 88 11.24 -12.87 2.77
N THR A 89 11.80 -12.25 1.75
CA THR A 89 11.06 -11.56 0.68
C THR A 89 10.18 -12.48 -0.16
N ASN A 90 10.54 -13.76 -0.26
CA ASN A 90 9.75 -14.75 -1.00
C ASN A 90 8.30 -14.85 -0.49
N VAL A 91 8.09 -14.71 0.82
CA VAL A 91 6.73 -14.75 1.42
C VAL A 91 5.86 -13.63 0.86
N THR A 92 6.39 -12.41 0.84
CA THR A 92 5.67 -11.25 0.30
C THR A 92 5.43 -11.36 -1.19
N MET A 93 6.38 -11.94 -1.94
CA MET A 93 6.25 -12.19 -3.37
C MET A 93 5.10 -13.18 -3.65
N TYR A 94 5.08 -14.34 -2.99
CA TYR A 94 4.02 -15.35 -3.19
C TYR A 94 2.64 -14.78 -2.82
N LEU A 95 2.51 -14.07 -1.70
CA LEU A 95 1.26 -13.44 -1.31
C LEU A 95 0.80 -12.39 -2.33
N SER A 96 1.72 -11.60 -2.87
CA SER A 96 1.42 -10.62 -3.91
C SER A 96 0.92 -11.29 -5.20
N VAL A 97 1.56 -12.38 -5.63
CA VAL A 97 1.15 -13.13 -6.82
C VAL A 97 -0.25 -13.72 -6.62
N ILE A 98 -0.50 -14.39 -5.50
CA ILE A 98 -1.81 -14.97 -5.19
C ILE A 98 -2.89 -13.89 -5.13
N SER A 99 -2.60 -12.76 -4.47
CA SER A 99 -3.52 -11.62 -4.39
C SER A 99 -3.87 -11.06 -5.76
N ASN A 100 -2.88 -10.94 -6.65
CA ASN A 100 -3.11 -10.48 -8.01
C ASN A 100 -3.95 -11.47 -8.81
N ILE A 101 -3.71 -12.78 -8.66
CA ILE A 101 -4.54 -13.82 -9.30
C ILE A 101 -6.00 -13.71 -8.83
N ILE A 102 -6.23 -13.58 -7.52
CA ILE A 102 -7.58 -13.38 -6.95
C ILE A 102 -8.22 -12.11 -7.53
N ASN A 103 -7.46 -11.03 -7.63
CA ASN A 103 -7.94 -9.76 -8.18
C ASN A 103 -8.33 -9.90 -9.66
N VAL A 104 -7.47 -10.50 -10.49
CA VAL A 104 -7.72 -10.68 -11.93
C VAL A 104 -8.94 -11.57 -12.16
N ILE A 105 -9.01 -12.74 -11.52
CA ILE A 105 -10.14 -13.65 -11.64
C ILE A 105 -11.42 -12.97 -11.14
N GLY A 106 -11.36 -12.29 -10.02
CA GLY A 106 -12.50 -11.55 -9.47
C GLY A 106 -12.99 -10.45 -10.41
N ASN A 107 -12.07 -9.70 -11.03
CA ASN A 107 -12.41 -8.67 -12.01
C ASN A 107 -13.07 -9.27 -13.26
N LEU A 108 -12.57 -10.40 -13.76
CA LEU A 108 -13.19 -11.11 -14.88
C LEU A 108 -14.63 -11.53 -14.55
N ILE A 109 -14.84 -12.12 -13.38
CA ILE A 109 -16.18 -12.52 -12.94
C ILE A 109 -17.07 -11.27 -12.72
N GLY A 110 -16.55 -10.25 -12.02
CA GLY A 110 -17.32 -9.04 -11.69
C GLY A 110 -17.78 -8.24 -12.92
N VAL A 111 -16.92 -8.15 -13.93
CA VAL A 111 -17.20 -7.36 -15.14
C VAL A 111 -17.99 -8.18 -16.17
N PHE A 112 -17.54 -9.41 -16.50
CA PHE A 112 -18.10 -10.16 -17.63
C PHE A 112 -19.29 -11.04 -17.22
N VAL A 113 -19.28 -11.62 -16.01
CA VAL A 113 -20.34 -12.53 -15.56
C VAL A 113 -21.42 -11.76 -14.84
N LEU A 114 -21.05 -10.96 -13.82
CA LEU A 114 -22.01 -10.22 -13.00
C LEU A 114 -22.44 -8.89 -13.62
N ARG A 115 -21.71 -8.38 -14.61
CA ARG A 115 -21.95 -7.09 -15.26
C ARG A 115 -22.17 -5.94 -14.26
N ALA A 116 -21.46 -6.01 -13.14
CA ALA A 116 -21.63 -5.07 -12.01
C ALA A 116 -20.94 -3.72 -12.23
N GLY A 117 -20.49 -3.42 -13.46
CA GLY A 117 -19.82 -2.17 -13.80
C GLY A 117 -18.61 -1.90 -12.90
N VAL A 118 -18.53 -0.69 -12.36
CA VAL A 118 -17.40 -0.25 -11.51
C VAL A 118 -17.31 -1.04 -10.19
N ALA A 119 -18.44 -1.42 -9.62
CA ALA A 119 -18.47 -2.24 -8.41
C ALA A 119 -17.86 -3.63 -8.65
N GLY A 120 -18.01 -4.18 -9.87
CA GLY A 120 -17.43 -5.46 -10.27
C GLY A 120 -15.90 -5.48 -10.30
N VAL A 121 -15.25 -4.32 -10.33
CA VAL A 121 -13.79 -4.17 -10.20
C VAL A 121 -13.36 -3.82 -8.77
N ALA A 122 -14.18 -3.03 -8.08
CA ALA A 122 -13.84 -2.55 -6.74
C ALA A 122 -13.92 -3.66 -5.67
N TYR A 123 -14.94 -4.54 -5.71
CA TYR A 123 -15.10 -5.63 -4.76
C TYR A 123 -13.99 -6.68 -4.82
N PRO A 124 -13.57 -7.19 -5.99
CA PRO A 124 -12.43 -8.10 -6.08
C PRO A 124 -11.13 -7.50 -5.52
N SER A 125 -10.91 -6.21 -5.74
CA SER A 125 -9.77 -5.50 -5.16
C SER A 125 -9.84 -5.44 -3.63
N LEU A 126 -11.02 -5.22 -3.05
CA LEU A 126 -11.24 -5.27 -1.60
C LEU A 126 -10.97 -6.69 -1.05
N ILE A 127 -11.50 -7.71 -1.70
CA ILE A 127 -11.32 -9.12 -1.30
C ILE A 127 -9.84 -9.52 -1.36
N ALA A 128 -9.15 -9.22 -2.45
CA ALA A 128 -7.75 -9.54 -2.63
C ALA A 128 -6.84 -8.87 -1.57
N ARG A 129 -7.09 -7.60 -1.27
CA ARG A 129 -6.35 -6.86 -0.23
C ARG A 129 -6.63 -7.41 1.17
N THR A 130 -7.90 -7.72 1.47
CA THR A 130 -8.29 -8.31 2.75
C THR A 130 -7.67 -9.70 2.94
N PHE A 131 -7.71 -10.54 1.91
CA PHE A 131 -7.03 -11.83 1.90
C PHE A 131 -5.53 -11.70 2.20
N SER A 132 -4.84 -10.79 1.51
CA SER A 132 -3.42 -10.54 1.72
C SER A 132 -3.11 -10.07 3.14
N ALA A 133 -3.94 -9.19 3.69
CA ALA A 133 -3.78 -8.68 5.06
C ALA A 133 -3.96 -9.79 6.09
N VAL A 134 -4.98 -10.63 5.94
CA VAL A 134 -5.22 -11.77 6.84
C VAL A 134 -4.08 -12.77 6.77
N MET A 135 -3.67 -13.16 5.57
CA MET A 135 -2.61 -14.15 5.38
C MET A 135 -1.26 -13.66 5.92
N ILE A 136 -0.86 -12.43 5.61
CA ILE A 136 0.43 -11.91 6.09
C ILE A 136 0.42 -11.74 7.61
N THR A 137 -0.69 -11.31 8.18
CA THR A 137 -0.85 -11.18 9.63
C THR A 137 -0.74 -12.53 10.31
N ALA A 138 -1.43 -13.55 9.81
CA ALA A 138 -1.33 -14.92 10.33
C ALA A 138 0.12 -15.43 10.31
N LEU A 139 0.85 -15.17 9.21
CA LEU A 139 2.26 -15.54 9.10
C LEU A 139 3.17 -14.74 10.05
N CYS A 140 2.87 -13.46 10.29
CA CYS A 140 3.63 -12.62 11.24
C CYS A 140 3.46 -13.05 12.71
N PHE A 141 2.34 -13.69 13.07
CA PHE A 141 2.13 -14.25 14.42
C PHE A 141 2.79 -15.61 14.63
N GLN A 142 3.32 -16.24 13.59
CA GLN A 142 4.00 -17.53 13.74
C GLN A 142 5.30 -17.40 14.52
N ARG A 143 5.42 -18.10 15.64
CA ARG A 143 6.62 -18.16 16.50
C ARG A 143 7.86 -18.78 15.82
N LYS A 144 7.68 -19.37 14.65
CA LYS A 144 8.78 -19.96 13.84
C LYS A 144 9.68 -18.89 13.20
N ASN A 145 9.24 -17.63 13.15
CA ASN A 145 10.04 -16.54 12.64
C ASN A 145 10.96 -16.00 13.75
N GLU A 146 12.15 -15.53 13.35
CA GLU A 146 13.12 -14.89 14.28
C GLU A 146 12.54 -13.65 14.97
N VAL A 147 11.68 -12.92 14.24
CA VAL A 147 10.91 -11.79 14.74
C VAL A 147 9.45 -12.04 14.39
N PHE A 148 8.57 -11.92 15.37
CA PHE A 148 7.13 -12.15 15.21
C PHE A 148 6.31 -11.16 16.03
N TYR A 149 5.04 -10.99 15.65
CA TYR A 149 4.12 -10.14 16.40
C TYR A 149 3.72 -10.79 17.72
N ARG A 150 3.67 -9.98 18.79
CA ARG A 150 3.10 -10.38 20.08
C ARG A 150 1.94 -9.46 20.42
N CYS A 151 0.76 -10.03 20.72
CA CYS A 151 -0.43 -9.26 21.08
C CYS A 151 -0.18 -8.25 22.20
N LYS A 152 0.67 -8.59 23.17
CA LYS A 152 1.03 -7.71 24.29
C LYS A 152 1.68 -6.40 23.80
N TRP A 153 2.46 -6.44 22.72
CA TRP A 153 3.17 -5.27 22.19
C TRP A 153 2.31 -4.43 21.24
N ILE A 154 1.28 -5.01 20.64
CA ILE A 154 0.32 -4.30 19.78
C ILE A 154 -0.41 -3.20 20.56
N PHE A 155 -0.74 -3.46 21.85
CA PHE A 155 -1.46 -2.52 22.71
C PHE A 155 -0.55 -1.66 23.61
N ARG A 156 0.76 -1.93 23.64
CA ARG A 156 1.71 -1.17 24.43
C ARG A 156 2.37 -0.09 23.59
N TRP A 157 1.91 1.15 23.76
CA TRP A 157 2.42 2.27 23.02
C TRP A 157 3.75 2.77 23.60
N ASN A 158 4.82 2.73 22.78
CA ASN A 158 6.11 3.30 23.13
C ASN A 158 6.33 4.56 22.30
N VAL A 159 6.31 5.70 22.96
CA VAL A 159 6.42 7.03 22.32
C VAL A 159 7.74 7.19 21.57
N ASP A 160 8.82 6.59 22.04
CA ASP A 160 10.13 6.70 21.40
C ASP A 160 10.18 5.97 20.06
N PHE A 161 9.61 4.78 19.97
CA PHE A 161 9.45 4.08 18.69
C PHE A 161 8.55 4.86 17.74
N MET A 162 7.45 5.41 18.25
CA MET A 162 6.53 6.22 17.47
C MET A 162 7.22 7.46 16.87
N LYS A 163 7.99 8.20 17.68
CA LYS A 163 8.77 9.35 17.19
C LYS A 163 9.77 8.96 16.11
N GLN A 164 10.45 7.82 16.26
CA GLN A 164 11.41 7.34 15.26
C GLN A 164 10.70 6.95 13.95
N ILE A 165 9.54 6.28 14.03
CA ILE A 165 8.74 5.93 12.85
C ILE A 165 8.27 7.21 12.14
N LEU A 166 7.69 8.16 12.86
CA LEU A 166 7.18 9.42 12.31
C LEU A 166 8.28 10.29 11.69
N LYS A 167 9.47 10.33 12.30
CA LYS A 167 10.62 11.08 11.76
C LYS A 167 11.02 10.62 10.36
N ILE A 168 10.81 9.35 10.04
CA ILE A 168 11.10 8.78 8.71
C ILE A 168 9.85 8.86 7.82
N ALA A 169 8.68 8.59 8.38
CA ALA A 169 7.44 8.49 7.63
C ALA A 169 6.94 9.85 7.12
N ILE A 170 7.09 10.92 7.90
CA ILE A 170 6.60 12.26 7.53
C ILE A 170 7.31 12.79 6.28
N PRO A 171 8.65 12.90 6.21
CA PRO A 171 9.32 13.41 5.02
C PRO A 171 9.01 12.58 3.77
N ASN A 172 9.09 11.25 3.89
CA ASN A 172 8.78 10.33 2.78
C ASN A 172 7.30 10.40 2.36
N GLY A 173 6.40 10.57 3.33
CA GLY A 173 4.98 10.77 3.08
C GLY A 173 4.69 12.10 2.37
N MET A 174 5.37 13.17 2.75
CA MET A 174 5.26 14.48 2.09
C MET A 174 5.76 14.43 0.64
N GLU A 175 6.92 13.85 0.40
CA GLU A 175 7.48 13.68 -0.95
C GLU A 175 6.51 12.93 -1.85
N ASN A 176 6.07 11.74 -1.42
CA ASN A 176 5.11 10.94 -2.18
C ASN A 176 3.75 11.65 -2.32
N GLY A 177 3.32 12.38 -1.28
CA GLY A 177 2.09 13.15 -1.27
C GLY A 177 2.10 14.25 -2.34
N VAL A 178 3.15 15.05 -2.41
CA VAL A 178 3.31 16.09 -3.44
C VAL A 178 3.27 15.47 -4.83
N PHE A 179 3.98 14.34 -5.04
CA PHE A 179 3.97 13.64 -6.33
C PHE A 179 2.57 13.19 -6.75
N GLN A 180 1.78 12.68 -5.80
CA GLN A 180 0.39 12.27 -6.07
C GLN A 180 -0.52 13.48 -6.30
N LEU A 181 -0.34 14.58 -5.57
CA LEU A 181 -1.10 15.82 -5.81
C LEU A 181 -0.89 16.36 -7.22
N VAL A 182 0.35 16.37 -7.72
CA VAL A 182 0.64 16.77 -9.10
C VAL A 182 -0.08 15.86 -10.11
N LYS A 183 -0.07 14.53 -9.91
CA LYS A 183 -0.79 13.59 -10.77
C LYS A 183 -2.30 13.84 -10.76
N VAL A 184 -2.86 14.11 -9.60
CA VAL A 184 -4.28 14.43 -9.47
C VAL A 184 -4.61 15.73 -10.16
N ALA A 185 -3.81 16.79 -9.98
CA ALA A 185 -4.00 18.07 -10.67
C ALA A 185 -3.97 17.90 -12.20
N LEU A 186 -2.99 17.15 -12.73
CA LEU A 186 -2.94 16.82 -14.15
C LEU A 186 -4.18 16.06 -14.62
N SER A 187 -4.63 15.08 -13.86
CA SER A 187 -5.86 14.32 -14.18
C SER A 187 -7.10 15.21 -14.17
N SER A 188 -7.17 16.18 -13.24
CA SER A 188 -8.26 17.16 -13.19
C SER A 188 -8.26 18.07 -14.41
N ILE A 189 -7.08 18.51 -14.89
CA ILE A 189 -6.96 19.29 -16.12
C ILE A 189 -7.41 18.46 -17.34
N VAL A 190 -6.99 17.20 -17.44
CA VAL A 190 -7.41 16.30 -18.53
C VAL A 190 -8.91 16.08 -18.50
N ALA A 191 -9.53 16.03 -17.32
CA ALA A 191 -10.98 15.88 -17.19
C ALA A 191 -11.79 17.03 -17.78
N LEU A 192 -11.19 18.25 -17.90
CA LEU A 192 -11.85 19.39 -18.54
C LEU A 192 -12.04 19.20 -20.06
N PHE A 193 -11.26 18.32 -20.69
CA PHE A 193 -11.35 18.03 -22.12
C PHE A 193 -12.37 16.93 -22.46
N GLY A 194 -12.96 16.29 -21.45
CA GLY A 194 -14.04 15.32 -21.61
C GLY A 194 -13.65 13.87 -21.30
N THR A 195 -14.64 12.99 -21.29
CA THR A 195 -14.54 11.58 -20.86
C THR A 195 -13.58 10.77 -21.74
N TYR A 196 -13.55 11.08 -23.05
CA TYR A 196 -12.68 10.39 -23.99
C TYR A 196 -11.18 10.61 -23.69
N GLN A 197 -10.80 11.83 -23.34
CA GLN A 197 -9.44 12.19 -22.97
C GLN A 197 -9.03 11.58 -21.63
N ILE A 198 -9.95 11.44 -20.69
CA ILE A 198 -9.71 10.71 -19.42
C ILE A 198 -9.33 9.25 -19.71
N ALA A 199 -10.09 8.58 -20.57
CA ALA A 199 -9.82 7.20 -20.95
C ALA A 199 -8.47 7.06 -21.68
N ALA A 200 -8.18 7.93 -22.62
CA ALA A 200 -6.90 7.95 -23.35
C ALA A 200 -5.71 8.18 -22.41
N ASN A 201 -5.83 9.12 -21.47
CA ASN A 201 -4.80 9.35 -20.44
C ASN A 201 -4.59 8.13 -19.54
N GLY A 202 -5.65 7.40 -19.16
CA GLY A 202 -5.56 6.17 -18.39
C GLY A 202 -4.77 5.07 -19.11
N VAL A 203 -5.00 4.89 -20.41
CA VAL A 203 -4.25 3.96 -21.25
C VAL A 203 -2.77 4.37 -21.34
N ALA A 204 -2.49 5.66 -21.62
CA ALA A 204 -1.14 6.19 -21.68
C ALA A 204 -0.38 6.01 -20.36
N GLN A 205 -1.01 6.26 -19.22
CA GLN A 205 -0.44 6.01 -17.88
C GLN A 205 -0.13 4.53 -17.65
N SER A 206 -0.95 3.62 -18.15
CA SER A 206 -0.73 2.18 -18.03
C SER A 206 0.50 1.74 -18.82
N ILE A 207 0.65 2.24 -20.06
CA ILE A 207 1.83 1.96 -20.91
C ILE A 207 3.09 2.55 -20.26
N TRP A 208 3.01 3.79 -19.79
CA TRP A 208 4.13 4.43 -19.12
C TRP A 208 4.58 3.66 -17.86
N SER A 209 3.63 3.16 -17.04
CA SER A 209 3.96 2.38 -15.84
C SER A 209 4.63 1.04 -16.18
N LEU A 210 4.27 0.40 -17.27
CA LEU A 210 4.96 -0.80 -17.77
C LEU A 210 6.41 -0.49 -18.17
N ALA A 211 6.63 0.60 -18.91
CA ALA A 211 7.97 1.03 -19.31
C ALA A 211 8.84 1.41 -18.10
N ALA A 212 8.25 2.08 -17.10
CA ALA A 212 8.93 2.50 -15.88
C ALA A 212 9.23 1.35 -14.90
N LEU A 213 8.56 0.21 -15.02
CA LEU A 213 8.63 -0.91 -14.06
C LEU A 213 10.07 -1.40 -13.87
N ALA A 214 10.84 -1.53 -14.94
CA ALA A 214 12.23 -1.95 -14.88
C ALA A 214 13.09 -0.96 -14.07
N GLY A 215 12.94 0.34 -14.30
CA GLY A 215 13.67 1.38 -13.58
C GLY A 215 13.31 1.41 -12.09
N VAL A 216 12.03 1.31 -11.76
CA VAL A 216 11.56 1.28 -10.37
C VAL A 216 12.04 0.03 -9.63
N ALA A 217 12.10 -1.13 -10.30
CA ALA A 217 12.60 -2.37 -9.72
C ALA A 217 14.12 -2.33 -9.46
N MET A 218 14.89 -1.63 -10.30
CA MET A 218 16.34 -1.53 -10.15
C MET A 218 16.78 -0.64 -8.97
N GLY A 219 16.00 0.33 -8.56
CA GLY A 219 16.32 1.24 -7.46
C GLY A 219 16.66 0.51 -6.15
N PRO A 220 15.76 -0.31 -5.57
CA PRO A 220 16.04 -1.08 -4.36
C PRO A 220 17.19 -2.07 -4.51
N VAL A 221 17.36 -2.68 -5.70
CA VAL A 221 18.45 -3.63 -5.98
C VAL A 221 19.79 -2.92 -5.94
N SER A 222 19.93 -1.76 -6.58
CA SER A 222 21.15 -0.98 -6.60
C SER A 222 21.60 -0.55 -5.20
N VAL A 223 20.64 -0.10 -4.36
CA VAL A 223 20.91 0.28 -2.97
C VAL A 223 21.39 -0.92 -2.17
N SER A 224 20.72 -2.07 -2.29
CA SER A 224 21.12 -3.29 -1.60
C SER A 224 22.51 -3.78 -2.01
N TYR A 225 22.84 -3.71 -3.31
CA TYR A 225 24.12 -4.15 -3.84
C TYR A 225 25.28 -3.25 -3.39
N THR A 226 25.10 -1.94 -3.40
CA THR A 226 26.12 -0.99 -2.93
C THR A 226 26.42 -1.14 -1.44
N HIS A 227 25.38 -1.36 -0.60
CA HIS A 227 25.56 -1.58 0.82
C HIS A 227 26.25 -2.93 1.12
N LEU A 228 25.92 -4.00 0.42
CA LEU A 228 26.58 -5.30 0.58
C LEU A 228 28.06 -5.22 0.18
N ARG A 229 28.37 -4.57 -0.95
CA ARG A 229 29.74 -4.44 -1.43
C ARG A 229 30.60 -3.49 -0.59
N ALA A 230 30.00 -2.47 0.01
CA ALA A 230 30.72 -1.60 0.96
C ALA A 230 31.16 -2.35 2.23
N HIS A 231 30.43 -3.39 2.63
CA HIS A 231 30.85 -4.26 3.74
C HIS A 231 31.94 -5.26 3.35
N GLU A 232 32.00 -5.69 2.09
CA GLU A 232 33.06 -6.60 1.61
C GLU A 232 34.39 -5.88 1.37
N THR A 233 34.36 -4.62 0.92
CA THR A 233 35.60 -3.83 0.68
C THR A 233 36.20 -3.23 1.95
N GLY A 234 35.50 -3.23 3.06
CA GLY A 234 36.04 -2.83 4.38
C GLY A 234 36.81 -3.93 5.12
N ALA A 235 36.96 -5.11 4.53
CA ALA A 235 37.67 -6.25 5.11
C ALA A 235 39.07 -6.47 4.54
N TYR A 236 39.63 -5.55 3.73
CA TYR A 236 40.97 -5.55 3.23
C TYR A 236 41.77 -4.35 3.74
#